data_945a3f28a5f7f371c28122f0e1aa9edb
#
_entry.id   945a3f28a5f7f371c28122f0e1aa9edb
#
_cell.length_a   1.000
_cell.length_b   1.000
_cell.length_c   1.000
_cell.angle_alpha   90.00
_cell.angle_beta   90.00
_cell.angle_gamma   90.00
#
_symmetry.space_group_name_H-M   'P 1'
#
loop_
_entity.id
_entity.type
_entity.pdbx_description
1 polymer ?
#
loop_
_entity_poly.entity_id
_entity_poly.type
_entity_poly.pdbx_seq_one_letter_code
_entity_poly.pdbx_strand_id
1 'polypeptide(L)'
;MNFFLATADIHEIAPPVDYSLVPPWVVYAAIALGLIILGLIAWWIRKRARRPKPVRSSRDRALEQLERIGGEMEMLTPYQFSIAVSDILRSYVTEQYQLPVTRQTSFEFLGMLAKSSPFSADETSLLEDFLEGCDLIKFARYDATPADSRRLLEEAIQFVKGAKLEPA
;
A
#
# COMPACT_ATOMS: atom_id res chain seq x y z
N MET A 1 63.07 43.05 -73.83
CA MET A 1 63.20 41.93 -72.84
C MET A 1 61.94 41.99 -71.98
N ASN A 2 60.87 41.25 -72.51
CA ASN A 2 59.54 41.32 -71.95
C ASN A 2 59.35 40.10 -71.03
N PHE A 3 59.25 40.38 -69.71
CA PHE A 3 58.85 39.38 -68.69
C PHE A 3 57.32 39.25 -68.69
N PHE A 4 56.83 38.12 -69.23
CA PHE A 4 55.44 37.72 -69.02
C PHE A 4 55.29 37.20 -67.63
N LEU A 5 54.62 37.97 -66.79
CA LEU A 5 54.07 37.50 -65.52
C LEU A 5 52.84 36.64 -65.77
N ALA A 6 53.01 35.33 -65.65
CA ALA A 6 51.89 34.39 -65.64
C ALA A 6 51.15 34.58 -64.27
N THR A 7 49.98 35.18 -64.34
CA THR A 7 49.04 35.17 -63.19
C THR A 7 48.52 33.77 -63.03
N ALA A 8 48.92 33.08 -61.94
CA ALA A 8 48.37 31.81 -61.60
C ALA A 8 46.89 32.06 -61.18
N ASP A 9 45.99 31.52 -61.91
CA ASP A 9 44.56 31.51 -61.67
C ASP A 9 44.31 30.63 -60.45
N ILE A 10 44.09 31.25 -59.26
CA ILE A 10 43.78 30.55 -58.07
C ILE A 10 42.33 30.09 -58.16
N HIS A 11 42.17 28.82 -58.48
CA HIS A 11 40.84 28.19 -58.44
C HIS A 11 40.24 28.35 -57.00
N GLU A 12 39.13 29.06 -56.98
CA GLU A 12 38.36 29.24 -55.76
C GLU A 12 37.98 27.86 -55.20
N ILE A 13 38.44 27.60 -53.98
CA ILE A 13 38.16 26.35 -53.31
C ILE A 13 36.66 26.32 -53.04
N ALA A 14 35.94 25.35 -53.63
CA ALA A 14 34.52 25.17 -53.39
C ALA A 14 34.23 25.08 -51.90
N PRO A 15 33.18 25.78 -51.40
CA PRO A 15 32.84 25.73 -49.98
C PRO A 15 32.58 24.28 -49.57
N PRO A 16 32.91 23.92 -48.31
CA PRO A 16 32.65 22.59 -47.80
C PRO A 16 31.16 22.26 -47.91
N VAL A 17 30.86 21.17 -48.60
CA VAL A 17 29.49 20.67 -48.72
C VAL A 17 29.18 19.93 -47.43
N ASP A 18 28.28 20.48 -46.62
CA ASP A 18 27.78 19.83 -45.44
C ASP A 18 26.99 18.57 -45.84
N TYR A 19 27.65 17.43 -45.81
CA TYR A 19 27.00 16.14 -45.95
C TYR A 19 26.33 15.79 -44.63
N SER A 20 25.09 16.18 -44.46
CA SER A 20 24.26 15.60 -43.41
C SER A 20 24.06 14.12 -43.72
N LEU A 21 24.78 13.25 -43.02
CA LEU A 21 24.72 11.79 -43.17
C LEU A 21 23.34 11.22 -42.85
N VAL A 22 22.48 12.01 -42.21
CA VAL A 22 21.12 11.62 -41.81
C VAL A 22 20.12 12.59 -42.44
N PRO A 23 19.26 12.14 -43.37
CA PRO A 23 18.23 13.00 -43.93
C PRO A 23 17.29 13.52 -42.79
N PRO A 24 16.85 14.79 -42.86
CA PRO A 24 16.07 15.42 -41.76
C PRO A 24 14.78 14.67 -41.41
N TRP A 25 14.17 13.97 -42.37
CA TRP A 25 12.97 13.19 -42.14
C TRP A 25 13.21 11.99 -41.17
N VAL A 26 14.42 11.42 -41.15
CA VAL A 26 14.80 10.32 -40.25
C VAL A 26 14.84 10.82 -38.80
N VAL A 27 15.31 12.03 -38.56
CA VAL A 27 15.33 12.65 -37.24
C VAL A 27 13.90 12.85 -36.73
N TYR A 28 13.01 13.40 -37.56
CA TYR A 28 11.60 13.58 -37.21
C TYR A 28 10.90 12.23 -36.98
N ALA A 29 11.18 11.21 -37.77
CA ALA A 29 10.64 9.88 -37.60
C ALA A 29 11.11 9.25 -36.26
N ALA A 30 12.36 9.42 -35.86
CA ALA A 30 12.91 8.93 -34.61
C ALA A 30 12.27 9.64 -33.40
N ILE A 31 12.08 10.96 -33.47
CA ILE A 31 11.39 11.73 -32.44
C ILE A 31 9.92 11.28 -32.30
N ALA A 32 9.21 11.12 -33.41
CA ALA A 32 7.82 10.67 -33.41
C ALA A 32 7.69 9.27 -32.80
N LEU A 33 8.58 8.33 -33.15
CA LEU A 33 8.61 7.00 -32.57
C LEU A 33 8.88 7.03 -31.07
N GLY A 34 9.83 7.86 -30.61
CA GLY A 34 10.13 8.07 -29.19
C GLY A 34 8.93 8.57 -28.41
N LEU A 35 8.18 9.54 -28.94
CA LEU A 35 6.96 10.08 -28.32
C LEU A 35 5.84 9.02 -28.25
N ILE A 36 5.69 8.18 -29.27
CA ILE A 36 4.72 7.10 -29.28
C ILE A 36 5.06 6.07 -28.19
N ILE A 37 6.31 5.67 -28.08
CA ILE A 37 6.78 4.73 -27.05
C ILE A 37 6.55 5.31 -25.66
N LEU A 38 6.91 6.59 -25.44
CA LEU A 38 6.69 7.27 -24.17
C LEU A 38 5.20 7.36 -23.81
N GLY A 39 4.35 7.65 -24.80
CA GLY A 39 2.89 7.65 -24.66
C GLY A 39 2.33 6.28 -24.29
N LEU A 40 2.81 5.21 -24.92
CA LEU A 40 2.42 3.84 -24.61
C LEU A 40 2.86 3.41 -23.21
N ILE A 41 4.07 3.77 -22.79
CA ILE A 41 4.58 3.50 -21.45
C ILE A 41 3.74 4.26 -20.41
N ALA A 42 3.48 5.54 -20.60
CA ALA A 42 2.67 6.35 -19.71
C ALA A 42 1.21 5.82 -19.62
N TRP A 43 0.63 5.42 -20.76
CA TRP A 43 -0.70 4.79 -20.80
C TRP A 43 -0.70 3.44 -20.07
N TRP A 44 0.32 2.62 -20.25
CA TRP A 44 0.45 1.32 -19.60
C TRP A 44 0.62 1.46 -18.09
N ILE A 45 1.45 2.42 -17.63
CA ILE A 45 1.63 2.75 -16.21
C ILE A 45 0.30 3.24 -15.62
N ARG A 46 -0.42 4.15 -16.31
CA ARG A 46 -1.74 4.64 -15.88
C ARG A 46 -2.79 3.53 -15.85
N LYS A 47 -2.78 2.64 -16.85
CA LYS A 47 -3.70 1.50 -16.88
C LYS A 47 -3.41 0.52 -15.75
N ARG A 48 -2.14 0.29 -15.41
CA ARG A 48 -1.73 -0.55 -14.29
C ARG A 48 -2.05 0.08 -12.93
N ALA A 49 -1.87 1.38 -12.79
CA ALA A 49 -2.22 2.14 -11.58
C ALA A 49 -3.75 2.26 -11.38
N ARG A 50 -4.52 2.24 -12.49
CA ARG A 50 -5.99 2.26 -12.47
C ARG A 50 -6.65 0.88 -12.35
N ARG A 51 -5.86 -0.21 -12.36
CA ARG A 51 -6.43 -1.50 -11.97
C ARG A 51 -6.85 -1.34 -10.52
N PRO A 52 -8.15 -1.40 -10.19
CA PRO A 52 -8.56 -1.46 -8.80
C PRO A 52 -7.78 -2.64 -8.23
N LYS A 53 -6.96 -2.37 -7.19
CA LYS A 53 -6.41 -3.46 -6.38
C LYS A 53 -7.63 -4.33 -6.08
N PRO A 54 -7.58 -5.66 -6.28
CA PRO A 54 -8.70 -6.51 -5.88
C PRO A 54 -9.08 -6.03 -4.49
N VAL A 55 -10.34 -5.65 -4.31
CA VAL A 55 -10.84 -5.14 -3.03
C VAL A 55 -10.65 -6.32 -2.09
N ARG A 56 -9.47 -6.36 -1.42
CA ARG A 56 -9.20 -7.37 -0.41
C ARG A 56 -10.27 -7.17 0.63
N SER A 57 -10.98 -8.23 0.95
CA SER A 57 -11.94 -8.21 2.03
C SER A 57 -11.30 -7.60 3.28
N SER A 58 -12.04 -6.83 4.07
CA SER A 58 -11.58 -6.35 5.37
C SER A 58 -11.03 -7.49 6.21
N ARG A 59 -11.63 -8.68 6.09
CA ARG A 59 -11.18 -9.93 6.69
C ARG A 59 -9.78 -10.35 6.21
N ASP A 60 -9.52 -10.39 4.91
CA ASP A 60 -8.22 -10.81 4.36
C ASP A 60 -7.12 -9.84 4.77
N ARG A 61 -7.43 -8.53 4.82
CA ARG A 61 -6.50 -7.51 5.30
C ARG A 61 -6.17 -7.67 6.78
N ALA A 62 -7.17 -7.93 7.60
CA ALA A 62 -6.98 -8.16 9.01
C ALA A 62 -6.14 -9.41 9.28
N LEU A 63 -6.41 -10.52 8.60
CA LEU A 63 -5.64 -11.74 8.74
C LEU A 63 -4.18 -11.56 8.30
N GLU A 64 -3.94 -10.87 7.18
CA GLU A 64 -2.57 -10.57 6.72
C GLU A 64 -1.81 -9.68 7.74
N GLN A 65 -2.49 -8.72 8.36
CA GLN A 65 -1.90 -7.87 9.38
C GLN A 65 -1.61 -8.65 10.67
N LEU A 66 -2.52 -9.54 11.09
CA LEU A 66 -2.34 -10.39 12.27
C LEU A 66 -1.18 -11.40 12.05
N GLU A 67 -1.08 -11.99 10.88
CA GLU A 67 0.04 -12.88 10.52
C GLU A 67 1.38 -12.13 10.56
N ARG A 68 1.43 -10.92 10.00
CA ARG A 68 2.63 -10.10 10.01
C ARG A 68 3.08 -9.77 11.43
N ILE A 69 2.17 -9.29 12.28
CA ILE A 69 2.53 -8.93 13.65
C ILE A 69 2.86 -10.15 14.51
N GLY A 70 2.26 -11.31 14.20
CA GLY A 70 2.63 -12.59 14.77
C GLY A 70 4.07 -13.00 14.48
N GLY A 71 4.56 -12.71 13.27
CA GLY A 71 5.96 -12.92 12.90
C GLY A 71 6.93 -11.95 13.59
N GLU A 72 6.46 -10.78 14.01
CA GLU A 72 7.25 -9.76 14.72
C GLU A 72 7.10 -9.86 16.26
N MET A 73 6.37 -10.86 16.79
CA MET A 73 6.02 -10.98 18.21
C MET A 73 7.25 -10.98 19.13
N GLU A 74 8.34 -11.62 18.73
CA GLU A 74 9.56 -11.69 19.53
C GLU A 74 10.31 -10.34 19.62
N MET A 75 10.05 -9.44 18.70
CA MET A 75 10.66 -8.09 18.66
C MET A 75 9.86 -7.05 19.42
N LEU A 76 8.61 -7.37 19.74
CA LEU A 76 7.68 -6.44 20.41
C LEU A 76 7.54 -6.79 21.90
N THR A 77 7.42 -5.75 22.72
CA THR A 77 6.99 -5.97 24.09
C THR A 77 5.51 -6.39 24.10
N PRO A 78 5.04 -7.17 25.13
CA PRO A 78 3.63 -7.54 25.23
C PRO A 78 2.69 -6.34 25.23
N TYR A 79 3.11 -5.21 25.80
CA TYR A 79 2.40 -3.94 25.74
C TYR A 79 2.22 -3.41 24.31
N GLN A 80 3.31 -3.32 23.54
CA GLN A 80 3.26 -2.87 22.14
C GLN A 80 2.43 -3.83 21.28
N PHE A 81 2.59 -5.13 21.51
CA PHE A 81 1.83 -6.16 20.83
C PHE A 81 0.32 -6.04 21.08
N SER A 82 -0.11 -5.88 22.34
CA SER A 82 -1.53 -5.73 22.70
C SER A 82 -2.17 -4.49 22.06
N ILE A 83 -1.44 -3.38 21.94
CA ILE A 83 -1.90 -2.18 21.23
C ILE A 83 -2.13 -2.51 19.75
N ALA A 84 -1.11 -3.08 19.07
CA ALA A 84 -1.17 -3.33 17.65
C ALA A 84 -2.28 -4.33 17.28
N VAL A 85 -2.44 -5.43 18.04
CA VAL A 85 -3.49 -6.42 17.78
C VAL A 85 -4.87 -5.82 18.02
N SER A 86 -5.06 -5.03 19.09
CA SER A 86 -6.35 -4.37 19.34
C SER A 86 -6.72 -3.36 18.27
N ASP A 87 -5.74 -2.63 17.71
CA ASP A 87 -5.98 -1.66 16.64
C ASP A 87 -6.35 -2.36 15.32
N ILE A 88 -5.72 -3.49 15.00
CA ILE A 88 -6.05 -4.31 13.83
C ILE A 88 -7.50 -4.80 13.94
N LEU A 89 -7.90 -5.33 15.10
CA LEU A 89 -9.23 -5.86 15.29
C LEU A 89 -10.31 -4.78 15.25
N ARG A 90 -10.05 -3.63 15.88
CA ARG A 90 -10.95 -2.46 15.80
C ARG A 90 -11.11 -1.96 14.36
N SER A 91 -10.01 -1.87 13.63
CA SER A 91 -10.04 -1.46 12.21
C SER A 91 -10.85 -2.45 11.37
N TYR A 92 -10.67 -3.75 11.59
CA TYR A 92 -11.45 -4.80 10.93
C TYR A 92 -12.94 -4.64 11.18
N VAL A 93 -13.35 -4.52 12.45
CA VAL A 93 -14.75 -4.36 12.84
C VAL A 93 -15.35 -3.08 12.25
N THR A 94 -14.62 -1.97 12.34
CA THR A 94 -15.04 -0.67 11.79
C THR A 94 -15.26 -0.73 10.29
N GLU A 95 -14.33 -1.35 9.55
CA GLU A 95 -14.43 -1.49 8.10
C GLU A 95 -15.51 -2.49 7.68
N GLN A 96 -15.59 -3.64 8.36
CA GLN A 96 -16.54 -4.71 8.02
C GLN A 96 -17.98 -4.26 8.18
N TYR A 97 -18.27 -3.48 9.23
CA TYR A 97 -19.61 -3.06 9.56
C TYR A 97 -19.88 -1.57 9.29
N GLN A 98 -18.97 -0.92 8.53
CA GLN A 98 -19.09 0.49 8.12
C GLN A 98 -19.38 1.45 9.26
N LEU A 99 -18.79 1.20 10.43
CA LEU A 99 -18.97 2.01 11.62
C LEU A 99 -18.19 3.34 11.53
N PRO A 100 -18.63 4.41 12.16
CA PRO A 100 -17.88 5.66 12.19
C PRO A 100 -16.54 5.48 12.89
N VAL A 101 -15.45 5.89 12.22
CA VAL A 101 -14.10 5.86 12.79
C VAL A 101 -14.00 6.96 13.85
N THR A 102 -14.02 6.58 15.10
CA THR A 102 -13.84 7.49 16.23
C THR A 102 -12.77 6.97 17.18
N ARG A 103 -12.02 7.88 17.81
CA ARG A 103 -11.09 7.52 18.88
C ARG A 103 -11.91 7.27 20.15
N GLN A 104 -12.20 6.01 20.40
CA GLN A 104 -13.05 5.57 21.50
C GLN A 104 -12.28 4.64 22.43
N THR A 105 -12.64 4.67 23.70
CA THR A 105 -12.23 3.64 24.68
C THR A 105 -12.86 2.30 24.32
N SER A 106 -12.34 1.19 24.86
CA SER A 106 -12.92 -0.14 24.62
C SER A 106 -14.39 -0.20 25.06
N PHE A 107 -14.72 0.43 26.17
CA PHE A 107 -16.09 0.51 26.68
C PHE A 107 -17.04 1.26 25.72
N GLU A 108 -16.64 2.42 25.23
CA GLU A 108 -17.43 3.21 24.26
C GLU A 108 -17.60 2.46 22.92
N PHE A 109 -16.55 1.79 22.48
CA PHE A 109 -16.58 0.98 21.27
C PHE A 109 -17.56 -0.18 21.39
N LEU A 110 -17.52 -0.93 22.49
CA LEU A 110 -18.48 -2.00 22.77
C LEU A 110 -19.91 -1.47 22.92
N GLY A 111 -20.08 -0.33 23.59
CA GLY A 111 -21.39 0.32 23.72
C GLY A 111 -21.99 0.79 22.39
N MET A 112 -21.16 1.18 21.44
CA MET A 112 -21.57 1.50 20.06
C MET A 112 -21.96 0.23 19.30
N LEU A 113 -21.19 -0.83 19.42
CA LEU A 113 -21.46 -2.11 18.79
C LEU A 113 -22.80 -2.69 19.27
N ALA A 114 -23.07 -2.67 20.55
CA ALA A 114 -24.33 -3.16 21.13
C ALA A 114 -25.58 -2.43 20.59
N LYS A 115 -25.43 -1.19 20.12
CA LYS A 115 -26.54 -0.38 19.56
C LYS A 115 -26.73 -0.50 18.06
N SER A 116 -25.68 -0.79 17.33
CA SER A 116 -25.63 -0.59 15.86
C SER A 116 -25.26 -1.85 15.08
N SER A 117 -24.97 -2.96 15.75
CA SER A 117 -24.26 -4.07 15.14
C SER A 117 -25.13 -5.31 14.93
N PRO A 118 -24.91 -6.03 13.81
CA PRO A 118 -25.47 -7.36 13.57
C PRO A 118 -24.72 -8.47 14.35
N PHE A 119 -23.86 -8.14 15.31
CA PHE A 119 -23.16 -9.14 16.14
C PHE A 119 -24.13 -9.96 16.97
N SER A 120 -23.88 -11.25 16.99
CA SER A 120 -24.52 -12.12 17.97
C SER A 120 -24.02 -11.80 19.38
N ALA A 121 -24.79 -12.21 20.40
CA ALA A 121 -24.35 -12.03 21.78
C ALA A 121 -23.01 -12.72 22.05
N ASP A 122 -22.77 -13.88 21.45
CA ASP A 122 -21.54 -14.65 21.57
C ASP A 122 -20.34 -13.91 20.95
N GLU A 123 -20.52 -13.32 19.76
CA GLU A 123 -19.47 -12.53 19.10
C GLU A 123 -19.13 -11.26 19.86
N THR A 124 -20.14 -10.63 20.46
CA THR A 124 -19.94 -9.43 21.30
C THR A 124 -19.15 -9.79 22.57
N SER A 125 -19.50 -10.89 23.24
CA SER A 125 -18.79 -11.38 24.43
C SER A 125 -17.34 -11.74 24.11
N LEU A 126 -17.10 -12.42 22.98
CA LEU A 126 -15.74 -12.77 22.55
C LEU A 126 -14.86 -11.52 22.31
N LEU A 127 -15.44 -10.49 21.70
CA LEU A 127 -14.75 -9.23 21.45
C LEU A 127 -14.51 -8.44 22.74
N GLU A 128 -15.48 -8.49 23.69
CA GLU A 128 -15.36 -7.87 25.02
C GLU A 128 -14.21 -8.50 25.80
N ASP A 129 -14.19 -9.83 25.93
CA ASP A 129 -13.13 -10.58 26.62
C ASP A 129 -11.74 -10.28 26.02
N PHE A 130 -11.65 -10.23 24.69
CA PHE A 130 -10.41 -9.89 23.99
C PHE A 130 -9.94 -8.46 24.29
N LEU A 131 -10.83 -7.47 24.21
CA LEU A 131 -10.48 -6.07 24.47
C LEU A 131 -10.13 -5.84 25.94
N GLU A 132 -10.81 -6.50 26.87
CA GLU A 132 -10.48 -6.48 28.29
C GLU A 132 -9.08 -7.07 28.53
N GLY A 133 -8.74 -8.19 27.92
CA GLY A 133 -7.39 -8.78 27.95
C GLY A 133 -6.32 -7.82 27.46
N CYS A 134 -6.58 -7.10 26.36
CA CYS A 134 -5.68 -6.07 25.86
C CYS A 134 -5.54 -4.90 26.84
N ASP A 135 -6.63 -4.45 27.45
CA ASP A 135 -6.63 -3.31 28.36
C ASP A 135 -5.96 -3.65 29.71
N LEU A 136 -6.06 -4.89 30.18
CA LEU A 136 -5.29 -5.39 31.33
C LEU A 136 -3.79 -5.26 31.10
N ILE A 137 -3.29 -5.65 29.93
CA ILE A 137 -1.88 -5.51 29.58
C ILE A 137 -1.46 -4.04 29.48
N LYS A 138 -2.33 -3.18 28.97
CA LYS A 138 -2.03 -1.75 28.76
C LYS A 138 -2.04 -0.95 30.07
N PHE A 139 -2.95 -1.23 30.97
CA PHE A 139 -3.26 -0.32 32.08
C PHE A 139 -3.08 -0.90 33.47
N ALA A 140 -3.18 -2.21 33.65
CA ALA A 140 -3.20 -2.85 34.97
C ALA A 140 -1.82 -3.18 35.54
N ARG A 141 -0.70 -2.71 34.97
CA ARG A 141 0.67 -3.12 35.33
C ARG A 141 0.84 -4.64 35.39
N TYR A 142 0.10 -5.33 34.54
CA TYR A 142 0.16 -6.77 34.43
C TYR A 142 1.50 -7.16 33.78
N ASP A 143 2.26 -8.02 34.43
CA ASP A 143 3.51 -8.57 33.89
C ASP A 143 3.20 -9.59 32.80
N ALA A 144 2.75 -9.07 31.66
CA ALA A 144 2.37 -9.89 30.53
C ALA A 144 3.57 -10.65 29.95
N THR A 145 3.35 -11.91 29.66
CA THR A 145 4.35 -12.81 29.12
C THR A 145 4.18 -12.95 27.59
N PRO A 146 5.19 -13.50 26.88
CA PRO A 146 5.04 -13.86 25.47
C PRO A 146 3.89 -14.85 25.23
N ALA A 147 3.52 -15.66 26.23
CA ALA A 147 2.38 -16.58 26.13
C ALA A 147 1.06 -15.83 26.06
N ASP A 148 0.91 -14.72 26.80
CA ASP A 148 -0.28 -13.86 26.75
C ASP A 148 -0.42 -13.21 25.36
N SER A 149 0.68 -12.74 24.79
CA SER A 149 0.70 -12.20 23.42
C SER A 149 0.25 -13.23 22.37
N ARG A 150 0.70 -14.48 22.54
CA ARG A 150 0.32 -15.57 21.62
C ARG A 150 -1.17 -15.89 21.75
N ARG A 151 -1.70 -15.91 22.97
CA ARG A 151 -3.12 -16.13 23.22
C ARG A 151 -3.97 -15.01 22.59
N LEU A 152 -3.60 -13.77 22.77
CA LEU A 152 -4.30 -12.63 22.14
C LEU A 152 -4.31 -12.72 20.61
N LEU A 153 -3.20 -13.17 20.02
CA LEU A 153 -3.13 -13.36 18.56
C LEU A 153 -4.10 -14.44 18.08
N GLU A 154 -4.14 -15.57 18.79
CA GLU A 154 -5.02 -16.71 18.46
C GLU A 154 -6.49 -16.30 18.58
N GLU A 155 -6.86 -15.60 19.66
CA GLU A 155 -8.21 -15.08 19.89
C GLU A 155 -8.63 -14.09 18.78
N ALA A 156 -7.74 -13.17 18.39
CA ALA A 156 -7.98 -12.23 17.30
C ALA A 156 -8.18 -12.92 15.95
N ILE A 157 -7.33 -13.91 15.63
CA ILE A 157 -7.43 -14.70 14.40
C ILE A 157 -8.74 -15.51 14.41
N GLN A 158 -9.09 -16.11 15.52
CA GLN A 158 -10.32 -16.88 15.68
C GLN A 158 -11.55 -15.99 15.49
N PHE A 159 -11.56 -14.80 16.07
CA PHE A 159 -12.63 -13.83 15.90
C PHE A 159 -12.80 -13.44 14.44
N VAL A 160 -11.73 -13.06 13.73
CA VAL A 160 -11.77 -12.67 12.33
C VAL A 160 -12.20 -13.84 11.42
N LYS A 161 -11.84 -15.08 11.75
CA LYS A 161 -12.25 -16.27 11.00
C LYS A 161 -13.67 -16.71 11.31
N GLY A 162 -14.13 -16.53 12.52
CA GLY A 162 -15.44 -16.96 13.00
C GLY A 162 -16.58 -16.01 12.68
N ALA A 163 -16.28 -14.72 12.47
CA ALA A 163 -17.27 -13.73 12.08
C ALA A 163 -17.98 -14.16 10.79
N LYS A 164 -19.24 -14.53 10.88
CA LYS A 164 -20.05 -14.93 9.74
C LYS A 164 -20.15 -13.77 8.76
N LEU A 165 -19.69 -14.00 7.53
CA LEU A 165 -19.91 -13.10 6.41
C LEU A 165 -21.39 -13.17 6.04
N GLU A 166 -22.22 -12.33 6.61
CA GLU A 166 -23.43 -11.90 5.94
C GLU A 166 -23.06 -10.66 5.13
N PRO A 167 -23.08 -10.73 3.78
CA PRO A 167 -22.83 -9.55 2.97
C PRO A 167 -23.97 -8.57 3.15
N ALA A 168 -23.62 -7.31 3.46
CA ALA A 168 -24.54 -6.20 3.39
C ALA A 168 -24.94 -5.90 1.95
#